data_7482c876541402486b48a6acf249c095
#
_entry.id   7482c876541402486b48a6acf249c095
#
_cell.length_a   1.000
_cell.length_b   1.000
_cell.length_c   1.000
_cell.angle_alpha   90.00
_cell.angle_beta   90.00
_cell.angle_gamma   90.00
#
_symmetry.space_group_name_H-M   'P 1'
#
loop_
_entity.id
_entity.type
_entity.pdbx_description
1 polymer ?
#
loop_
_entity_poly.entity_id
_entity_poly.type
_entity_poly.pdbx_seq_one_letter_code
_entity_poly.pdbx_strand_id
1 'polypeptide(L)'
;MIRPTVTADTPMILQIAEGTGVFKPHEIVALNEVISDYHAAGHGEDHHAITYEKDGRIIGFAYYAPAAMTDRSWYLYWIAVSKQTQARGVGGYLLRHVEEDIRKRNGRVLFIETSSLPHYELTRKFYLKHGYEVTAVLRDYYHDGDDMVVFRKHF
;
A
#
# COMPACT_ATOMS: atom_id res chain seq x y z
N MET A 1 10.67 11.54 -7.03
CA MET A 1 11.09 11.83 -5.65
C MET A 1 10.02 11.35 -4.67
N ILE A 2 10.41 10.61 -3.65
CA ILE A 2 9.48 10.15 -2.61
C ILE A 2 9.54 11.12 -1.42
N ARG A 3 8.39 11.53 -0.94
CA ARG A 3 8.25 12.42 0.22
C ARG A 3 7.03 12.05 1.06
N PRO A 4 6.97 12.52 2.32
CA PRO A 4 5.74 12.36 3.11
C PRO A 4 4.53 13.00 2.42
N THR A 5 3.38 12.37 2.58
CA THR A 5 2.11 12.85 2.05
C THR A 5 1.65 14.08 2.83
N VAL A 6 1.17 15.09 2.11
CA VAL A 6 0.56 16.29 2.70
C VAL A 6 -0.92 16.37 2.36
N THR A 7 -1.68 17.18 3.09
CA THR A 7 -3.14 17.27 2.94
C THR A 7 -3.56 17.58 1.49
N ALA A 8 -2.82 18.42 0.79
CA ALA A 8 -3.11 18.79 -0.60
C ALA A 8 -3.00 17.61 -1.58
N ASP A 9 -2.36 16.51 -1.19
CA ASP A 9 -2.18 15.33 -2.05
C ASP A 9 -3.44 14.45 -2.11
N THR A 10 -4.34 14.57 -1.14
CA THR A 10 -5.50 13.68 -0.99
C THR A 10 -6.33 13.51 -2.27
N PRO A 11 -6.73 14.58 -2.98
CA PRO A 11 -7.52 14.40 -4.21
C PRO A 11 -6.82 13.55 -5.26
N MET A 12 -5.52 13.74 -5.44
CA MET A 12 -4.74 12.98 -6.42
C MET A 12 -4.54 11.53 -5.99
N ILE A 13 -4.34 11.27 -4.69
CA ILE A 13 -4.25 9.91 -4.14
C ILE A 13 -5.53 9.13 -4.45
N LEU A 14 -6.69 9.72 -4.19
CA LEU A 14 -7.99 9.08 -4.50
C LEU A 14 -8.17 8.84 -5.99
N GLN A 15 -7.79 9.80 -6.82
CA GLN A 15 -7.85 9.68 -8.27
C GLN A 15 -6.93 8.55 -8.78
N ILE A 16 -5.72 8.43 -8.25
CA ILE A 16 -4.80 7.34 -8.58
C ILE A 16 -5.41 6.00 -8.22
N ALA A 17 -5.94 5.86 -7.01
CA ALA A 17 -6.57 4.62 -6.55
C ALA A 17 -7.77 4.23 -7.44
N GLU A 18 -8.66 5.16 -7.74
CA GLU A 18 -9.79 4.93 -8.66
C GLU A 18 -9.31 4.51 -10.05
N GLY A 19 -8.28 5.16 -10.56
CA GLY A 19 -7.73 4.91 -11.88
C GLY A 19 -7.09 3.54 -12.06
N THR A 20 -6.72 2.84 -10.99
CA THR A 20 -6.20 1.47 -11.07
C THR A 20 -7.25 0.46 -11.53
N GLY A 21 -8.54 0.72 -11.26
CA GLY A 21 -9.65 -0.16 -11.58
C GLY A 21 -9.74 -1.41 -10.71
N VAL A 22 -8.86 -1.59 -9.73
CA VAL A 22 -8.87 -2.78 -8.86
C VAL A 22 -9.62 -2.56 -7.56
N PHE A 23 -9.73 -1.32 -7.07
CA PHE A 23 -10.42 -1.00 -5.82
C PHE A 23 -11.91 -0.79 -6.02
N LYS A 24 -12.72 -1.36 -5.13
CA LYS A 24 -14.17 -1.18 -5.12
C LYS A 24 -14.53 0.21 -4.57
N PRO A 25 -15.73 0.76 -4.89
CA PRO A 25 -16.13 2.08 -4.40
C PRO A 25 -16.03 2.26 -2.89
N HIS A 26 -16.42 1.25 -2.10
CA HIS A 26 -16.32 1.31 -0.64
C HIS A 26 -14.86 1.29 -0.14
N GLU A 27 -13.95 0.69 -0.90
CA GLU A 27 -12.51 0.72 -0.58
C GLU A 27 -11.93 2.12 -0.81
N ILE A 28 -12.38 2.84 -1.83
CA ILE A 28 -11.99 4.24 -2.06
C ILE A 28 -12.48 5.13 -0.91
N VAL A 29 -13.71 4.91 -0.44
CA VAL A 29 -14.24 5.62 0.75
C VAL A 29 -13.36 5.34 1.97
N ALA A 30 -13.00 4.08 2.20
CA ALA A 30 -12.11 3.69 3.30
C ALA A 30 -10.73 4.35 3.19
N LEU A 31 -10.17 4.43 1.99
CA LEU A 31 -8.89 5.12 1.75
C LEU A 31 -8.99 6.60 2.12
N ASN A 32 -10.07 7.28 1.72
CA ASN A 32 -10.28 8.68 2.07
C ASN A 32 -10.35 8.89 3.59
N GLU A 33 -11.03 8.00 4.30
CA GLU A 33 -11.10 8.06 5.77
C GLU A 33 -9.73 7.85 6.40
N VAL A 34 -8.96 6.86 5.95
CA VAL A 34 -7.61 6.57 6.45
C VAL A 34 -6.67 7.76 6.25
N ILE A 35 -6.66 8.37 5.07
CA ILE A 35 -5.82 9.53 4.77
C ILE A 35 -6.27 10.75 5.58
N SER A 36 -7.57 10.96 5.73
CA SER A 36 -8.11 12.05 6.56
C SER A 36 -7.71 11.91 8.03
N ASP A 37 -7.81 10.71 8.57
CA ASP A 37 -7.38 10.40 9.93
C ASP A 37 -5.87 10.60 10.10
N TYR A 38 -5.08 10.18 9.14
CA TYR A 38 -3.63 10.40 9.12
C TYR A 38 -3.29 11.90 9.25
N HIS A 39 -3.95 12.76 8.48
CA HIS A 39 -3.71 14.20 8.55
C HIS A 39 -4.23 14.83 9.85
N ALA A 40 -5.39 14.39 10.34
CA ALA A 40 -5.98 14.89 11.57
C ALA A 40 -5.16 14.53 12.82
N ALA A 41 -4.55 13.33 12.85
CA ALA A 41 -3.71 12.87 13.95
C ALA A 41 -2.33 13.55 14.00
N GLY A 42 -2.03 14.46 13.07
CA GLY A 42 -0.74 15.16 13.04
C GLY A 42 0.43 14.22 12.75
N HIS A 43 0.26 13.27 11.89
CA HIS A 43 1.27 12.26 11.55
C HIS A 43 1.64 11.41 12.77
N GLY A 44 0.67 10.81 13.45
CA GLY A 44 0.90 9.92 14.59
C GLY A 44 2.13 9.03 14.35
N GLU A 45 2.94 8.81 15.37
CA GLU A 45 4.25 8.17 15.28
C GLU A 45 4.24 6.81 14.56
N ASP A 46 3.07 6.20 14.46
CA ASP A 46 2.91 4.83 14.01
C ASP A 46 2.49 4.70 12.55
N HIS A 47 1.80 5.68 11.97
CA HIS A 47 1.26 5.59 10.61
C HIS A 47 2.08 6.44 9.65
N HIS A 48 2.39 5.87 8.47
CA HIS A 48 3.21 6.51 7.46
C HIS A 48 2.48 6.53 6.13
N ALA A 49 2.42 7.71 5.51
CA ALA A 49 1.93 7.89 4.16
C ALA A 49 2.98 8.61 3.34
N ILE A 50 3.32 8.05 2.18
CA ILE A 50 4.33 8.60 1.27
C ILE A 50 3.76 8.74 -0.14
N THR A 51 4.23 9.74 -0.86
CA THR A 51 3.91 9.96 -2.26
C THR A 51 5.15 9.96 -3.13
N TYR A 52 5.01 9.48 -4.37
CA TYR A 52 6.02 9.63 -5.40
C TYR A 52 5.63 10.81 -6.30
N GLU A 53 6.46 11.83 -6.29
CA GLU A 53 6.26 13.03 -7.10
C GLU A 53 7.27 13.08 -8.24
N LYS A 54 6.77 13.40 -9.45
CA LYS A 54 7.59 13.61 -10.63
C LYS A 54 7.04 14.80 -11.40
N ASP A 55 7.92 15.76 -11.75
CA ASP A 55 7.56 16.96 -12.51
C ASP A 55 6.38 17.73 -11.89
N GLY A 56 6.37 17.84 -10.55
CA GLY A 56 5.31 18.54 -9.82
C GLY A 56 3.99 17.78 -9.73
N ARG A 57 3.95 16.51 -10.14
CA ARG A 57 2.74 15.68 -10.11
C ARG A 57 2.95 14.44 -9.26
N ILE A 58 1.94 14.11 -8.48
CA ILE A 58 1.92 12.84 -7.74
C ILE A 58 1.49 11.73 -8.68
N ILE A 59 2.30 10.68 -8.77
CA ILE A 59 2.05 9.54 -9.66
C ILE A 59 1.97 8.20 -8.93
N GLY A 60 2.16 8.20 -7.63
CA GLY A 60 2.01 7.02 -6.80
C GLY A 60 2.02 7.33 -5.33
N PHE A 61 1.52 6.41 -4.51
CA PHE A 61 1.51 6.56 -3.06
C PHE A 61 1.58 5.20 -2.37
N ALA A 62 1.94 5.21 -1.08
CA ALA A 62 1.87 4.05 -0.20
C ALA A 62 1.48 4.48 1.22
N TYR A 63 0.81 3.58 1.94
CA TYR A 63 0.41 3.76 3.33
C TYR A 63 0.75 2.51 4.13
N TYR A 64 1.51 2.66 5.20
CA TYR A 64 1.99 1.54 6.01
C TYR A 64 2.10 1.91 7.47
N ALA A 65 2.03 0.91 8.34
CA ALA A 65 2.07 1.09 9.78
C ALA A 65 2.49 -0.19 10.50
N PRO A 66 3.01 -0.10 11.74
CA PRO A 66 3.25 -1.28 12.56
C PRO A 66 1.94 -1.95 12.95
N ALA A 67 1.97 -3.28 13.03
CA ALA A 67 0.84 -4.07 13.52
C ALA A 67 0.76 -3.96 15.05
N ALA A 68 -0.41 -3.59 15.56
CA ALA A 68 -0.64 -3.46 17.00
C ALA A 68 -0.40 -4.80 17.71
N MET A 69 0.10 -4.72 18.94
CA MET A 69 0.33 -5.88 19.83
C MET A 69 1.28 -6.94 19.25
N THR A 70 2.20 -6.54 18.38
CA THR A 70 3.22 -7.44 17.84
C THR A 70 4.62 -6.93 18.16
N ASP A 71 5.61 -7.82 18.08
CA ASP A 71 7.02 -7.43 18.14
C ASP A 71 7.48 -6.99 16.75
N ARG A 72 7.26 -5.71 16.44
CA ARG A 72 7.79 -5.04 15.24
C ARG A 72 7.39 -5.68 13.91
N SER A 73 6.17 -6.25 13.84
CA SER A 73 5.53 -6.60 12.58
C SER A 73 4.90 -5.38 11.97
N TRP A 74 4.91 -5.29 10.64
CA TRP A 74 4.38 -4.16 9.88
C TRP A 74 3.39 -4.62 8.83
N TYR A 75 2.48 -3.74 8.45
CA TYR A 75 1.58 -3.90 7.31
C TYR A 75 1.79 -2.80 6.28
N LEU A 76 1.80 -3.19 5.01
CA LEU A 76 1.56 -2.27 3.90
C LEU A 76 0.08 -2.35 3.55
N TYR A 77 -0.65 -1.28 3.87
CA TYR A 77 -2.11 -1.25 3.67
C TYR A 77 -2.51 -0.82 2.26
N TRP A 78 -1.79 0.15 1.69
CA TRP A 78 -2.09 0.72 0.39
C TRP A 78 -0.81 0.97 -0.39
N ILE A 79 -0.83 0.58 -1.66
CA ILE A 79 0.17 0.97 -2.64
C ILE A 79 -0.51 1.05 -4.00
N ALA A 80 -0.35 2.17 -4.69
CA ALA A 80 -0.90 2.33 -6.03
C ALA A 80 -0.07 3.32 -6.84
N VAL A 81 -0.07 3.11 -8.16
CA VAL A 81 0.64 3.94 -9.13
C VAL A 81 -0.35 4.35 -10.23
N SER A 82 -0.25 5.59 -10.68
CA SER A 82 -1.08 6.11 -11.76
C SER A 82 -0.88 5.30 -13.04
N LYS A 83 -1.96 4.82 -13.63
CA LYS A 83 -1.93 4.17 -14.94
C LYS A 83 -1.66 5.14 -16.09
N GLN A 84 -1.98 6.41 -15.90
CA GLN A 84 -1.87 7.44 -16.95
C GLN A 84 -0.44 7.83 -17.27
N THR A 85 0.49 7.63 -16.35
CA THR A 85 1.86 8.11 -16.46
C THR A 85 2.83 7.11 -17.07
N GLN A 86 2.43 5.89 -17.35
CA GLN A 86 3.30 4.80 -17.83
C GLN A 86 4.67 4.73 -17.11
N ALA A 87 4.72 5.20 -15.88
CA ALA A 87 5.93 5.30 -15.09
C ALA A 87 6.33 3.89 -14.62
N ARG A 88 7.15 3.22 -15.42
CA ARG A 88 7.66 1.89 -15.14
C ARG A 88 8.54 1.92 -13.90
N GLY A 89 8.32 0.98 -13.00
CA GLY A 89 9.15 0.79 -11.82
C GLY A 89 8.79 1.66 -10.62
N VAL A 90 7.82 2.56 -10.70
CA VAL A 90 7.41 3.43 -9.56
C VAL A 90 6.90 2.60 -8.39
N GLY A 91 6.09 1.57 -8.65
CA GLY A 91 5.63 0.66 -7.60
C GLY A 91 6.79 -0.02 -6.86
N GLY A 92 7.78 -0.48 -7.60
CA GLY A 92 9.00 -1.06 -7.02
C GLY A 92 9.82 -0.05 -6.21
N TYR A 93 9.90 1.20 -6.66
CA TYR A 93 10.56 2.27 -5.90
C TYR A 93 9.84 2.56 -4.58
N LEU A 94 8.52 2.68 -4.62
CA LEU A 94 7.70 2.88 -3.42
C LEU A 94 7.88 1.72 -2.44
N LEU A 95 7.78 0.49 -2.93
CA LEU A 95 7.90 -0.70 -2.08
C LEU A 95 9.29 -0.78 -1.42
N ARG A 96 10.36 -0.54 -2.18
CA ARG A 96 11.73 -0.52 -1.61
C ARG A 96 11.88 0.57 -0.56
N HIS A 97 11.32 1.75 -0.81
CA HIS A 97 11.37 2.84 0.17
C HIS A 97 10.65 2.46 1.48
N VAL A 98 9.48 1.85 1.37
CA VAL A 98 8.74 1.32 2.54
C VAL A 98 9.61 0.31 3.30
N GLU A 99 10.19 -0.65 2.60
CA GLU A 99 11.06 -1.67 3.22
C GLU A 99 12.28 -1.05 3.91
N GLU A 100 12.94 -0.09 3.28
CA GLU A 100 14.10 0.60 3.86
C GLU A 100 13.71 1.41 5.10
N ASP A 101 12.60 2.11 5.07
CA ASP A 101 12.12 2.87 6.23
C ASP A 101 11.77 1.93 7.40
N ILE A 102 11.11 0.83 7.12
CA ILE A 102 10.78 -0.19 8.12
C ILE A 102 12.06 -0.79 8.73
N ARG A 103 13.08 -1.09 7.91
CA ARG A 103 14.38 -1.58 8.39
C ARG A 103 15.07 -0.56 9.30
N LYS A 104 15.07 0.72 8.92
CA LYS A 104 15.64 1.80 9.74
C LYS A 104 14.94 1.94 11.09
N ARG A 105 13.66 1.59 11.15
CA ARG A 105 12.87 1.54 12.39
C ARG A 105 12.97 0.22 13.13
N ASN A 106 13.91 -0.64 12.71
CA ASN A 106 14.14 -1.96 13.29
C ASN A 106 12.91 -2.90 13.14
N GLY A 107 12.09 -2.69 12.13
CA GLY A 107 10.98 -3.57 11.77
C GLY A 107 11.48 -4.95 11.37
N ARG A 108 10.72 -5.99 11.72
CA ARG A 108 11.14 -7.38 11.59
C ARG A 108 10.57 -8.06 10.36
N VAL A 109 9.30 -7.83 10.09
CA VAL A 109 8.55 -8.50 9.01
C VAL A 109 7.46 -7.58 8.46
N LEU A 110 7.23 -7.66 7.15
CA LEU A 110 6.16 -6.92 6.47
C LEU A 110 5.14 -7.88 5.89
N PHE A 111 3.86 -7.63 6.19
CA PHE A 111 2.72 -8.35 5.65
C PHE A 111 1.93 -7.47 4.69
N ILE A 112 1.38 -8.10 3.65
CA ILE A 112 0.53 -7.44 2.65
C ILE A 112 -0.65 -8.36 2.34
N GLU A 113 -1.86 -7.83 2.38
CA GLU A 113 -3.08 -8.57 2.12
C GLU A 113 -3.65 -8.17 0.75
N THR A 114 -4.03 -9.16 -0.06
CA THR A 114 -4.61 -8.95 -1.38
C THR A 114 -5.81 -9.86 -1.61
N SER A 115 -6.67 -9.48 -2.56
CA SER A 115 -7.74 -10.35 -3.06
C SER A 115 -7.18 -11.46 -3.96
N SER A 116 -7.87 -12.61 -4.00
CA SER A 116 -7.58 -13.72 -4.90
C SER A 116 -8.23 -13.57 -6.28
N LEU A 117 -9.05 -12.54 -6.50
CA LEU A 117 -9.78 -12.36 -7.77
C LEU A 117 -8.83 -12.11 -8.95
N PRO A 118 -9.25 -12.48 -10.17
CA PRO A 118 -8.37 -12.39 -11.36
C PRO A 118 -7.82 -10.99 -11.63
N HIS A 119 -8.58 -9.92 -11.36
CA HIS A 119 -8.11 -8.56 -11.61
C HIS A 119 -7.00 -8.09 -10.65
N TYR A 120 -6.70 -8.86 -9.60
CA TYR A 120 -5.54 -8.65 -8.71
C TYR A 120 -4.32 -9.50 -9.10
N GLU A 121 -4.39 -10.29 -10.18
CA GLU A 121 -3.29 -11.20 -10.54
C GLU A 121 -1.97 -10.47 -10.75
N LEU A 122 -1.97 -9.34 -11.45
CA LEU A 122 -0.76 -8.54 -11.66
C LEU A 122 -0.18 -8.01 -10.34
N THR A 123 -1.05 -7.63 -9.41
CA THR A 123 -0.64 -7.21 -8.06
C THR A 123 0.04 -8.34 -7.30
N ARG A 124 -0.53 -9.55 -7.32
CA ARG A 124 0.08 -10.71 -6.68
C ARG A 124 1.43 -11.06 -7.29
N LYS A 125 1.55 -11.04 -8.62
CA LYS A 125 2.82 -11.26 -9.34
C LYS A 125 3.87 -10.21 -8.98
N PHE A 126 3.45 -8.97 -8.81
CA PHE A 126 4.33 -7.88 -8.38
C PHE A 126 4.98 -8.18 -7.02
N TYR A 127 4.22 -8.64 -6.03
CA TYR A 127 4.79 -8.99 -4.73
C TYR A 127 5.72 -10.21 -4.81
N LEU A 128 5.35 -11.25 -5.54
CA LEU A 128 6.22 -12.41 -5.76
C LEU A 128 7.55 -12.00 -6.40
N LYS A 129 7.51 -11.13 -7.42
CA LYS A 129 8.70 -10.61 -8.09
C LYS A 129 9.62 -9.85 -7.13
N HIS A 130 9.06 -9.18 -6.12
CA HIS A 130 9.81 -8.39 -5.15
C HIS A 130 10.24 -9.19 -3.90
N GLY A 131 10.16 -10.52 -3.96
CA GLY A 131 10.69 -11.38 -2.92
C GLY A 131 9.72 -11.70 -1.78
N TYR A 132 8.43 -11.43 -1.96
CA TYR A 132 7.41 -11.83 -1.01
C TYR A 132 6.97 -13.27 -1.26
N GLU A 133 6.59 -13.96 -0.19
CA GLU A 133 6.02 -15.30 -0.24
C GLU A 133 4.54 -15.27 0.18
N VAL A 134 3.73 -16.16 -0.37
CA VAL A 134 2.38 -16.40 0.14
C VAL A 134 2.50 -17.17 1.44
N THR A 135 2.10 -16.56 2.54
CA THR A 135 2.20 -17.17 3.87
C THR A 135 0.86 -17.69 4.39
N ALA A 136 -0.25 -17.17 3.88
CA ALA A 136 -1.60 -17.63 4.25
C ALA A 136 -2.61 -17.30 3.16
N VAL A 137 -3.68 -18.08 3.12
CA VAL A 137 -4.87 -17.82 2.31
C VAL A 137 -6.08 -18.01 3.21
N LEU A 138 -6.88 -16.96 3.39
CA LEU A 138 -8.12 -17.00 4.15
C LEU A 138 -9.27 -17.08 3.16
N ARG A 139 -9.86 -18.28 3.01
CA ARG A 139 -10.93 -18.50 2.03
C ARG A 139 -12.18 -17.70 2.38
N ASP A 140 -12.78 -17.13 1.34
CA ASP A 140 -14.04 -16.36 1.42
C ASP A 140 -13.98 -15.16 2.38
N TYR A 141 -12.79 -14.61 2.61
CA TYR A 141 -12.59 -13.52 3.57
C TYR A 141 -13.35 -12.25 3.17
N TYR A 142 -13.25 -11.85 1.91
CA TYR A 142 -13.89 -10.62 1.43
C TYR A 142 -15.36 -10.87 1.06
N HIS A 143 -15.64 -11.95 0.40
CA HIS A 143 -16.96 -12.52 0.11
C HIS A 143 -16.76 -13.93 -0.47
N ASP A 144 -17.86 -14.65 -0.72
CA ASP A 144 -17.79 -15.99 -1.30
C ASP A 144 -17.02 -15.96 -2.63
N GLY A 145 -15.96 -16.76 -2.71
CA GLY A 145 -15.09 -16.83 -3.89
C GLY A 145 -14.00 -15.77 -3.95
N ASP A 146 -13.92 -14.86 -2.98
CA ASP A 146 -12.86 -13.85 -2.90
C ASP A 146 -12.05 -14.04 -1.62
N ASP A 147 -10.93 -14.72 -1.76
CA ASP A 147 -10.04 -15.05 -0.66
C ASP A 147 -9.08 -13.91 -0.34
N MET A 148 -8.66 -13.82 0.91
CA MET A 148 -7.52 -12.99 1.28
C MET A 148 -6.24 -13.79 1.09
N VAL A 149 -5.34 -13.29 0.22
CA VAL A 149 -3.98 -13.81 0.04
C VAL A 149 -3.02 -12.94 0.84
N VAL A 150 -2.33 -13.53 1.80
CA VAL A 150 -1.39 -12.81 2.67
C VAL A 150 0.04 -13.08 2.21
N PHE A 151 0.73 -11.99 1.85
CA PHE A 151 2.15 -12.02 1.49
C PHE A 151 3.00 -11.62 2.70
N ARG A 152 4.21 -12.17 2.75
CA ARG A 152 5.16 -11.95 3.85
C ARG A 152 6.58 -11.77 3.33
N LYS A 153 7.31 -10.84 3.93
CA LYS A 153 8.76 -10.70 3.75
C LYS A 153 9.41 -10.45 5.10
N HIS A 154 10.32 -11.32 5.49
CA HIS A 154 11.14 -11.14 6.68
C HIS A 154 12.42 -10.39 6.31
N PHE A 155 12.76 -9.37 7.09
CA PHE A 155 13.95 -8.55 6.85
C PHE A 155 15.21 -9.12 7.48
#